data_a190f24872c2d0a35c6716701ea06474
#
_entry.id   a190f24872c2d0a35c6716701ea06474
#
_cell.length_a   1.000
_cell.length_b   1.000
_cell.length_c   1.000
_cell.angle_alpha   90.00
_cell.angle_beta   90.00
_cell.angle_gamma   90.00
#
_symmetry.space_group_name_H-M   'P 1'
#
loop_
_entity.id
_entity.type
_entity.pdbx_description
1 polymer ?
#
loop_
_entity_poly.entity_id
_entity_poly.type
_entity_poly.pdbx_seq_one_letter_code
_entity_poly.pdbx_strand_id
1 'polypeptide(L)'
;MGSLLILLVFLGVVIAFALWAVGIYNGLVTARNAFKNAFAQIDVQLQRRFDLIPNLVETVKGYMSHERQTLEAVIAARSAAQSGLAAAKADPGDPRAMAQLAQSQGVLNGALGRLLAVSEAYPDLKASQNMMQLTEELTSTENKVAFARQAYNDSVMAYNNKREVFPSSVVAGMFNFKEAALLDIPADKAEVREAPKVSF
;
A
#
# COMPACT_ATOMS: atom_id res chain seq x y z
N MET A 1 -41.31 42.38 -20.18
CA MET A 1 -41.55 40.95 -19.98
C MET A 1 -40.37 40.10 -20.54
N GLY A 2 -39.83 40.39 -21.74
CA GLY A 2 -38.73 39.65 -22.33
C GLY A 2 -37.41 39.63 -21.51
N SER A 3 -37.02 40.77 -20.95
CA SER A 3 -35.81 40.89 -20.13
C SER A 3 -35.86 40.09 -18.82
N LEU A 4 -37.01 39.99 -18.18
CA LEU A 4 -37.23 39.21 -16.97
C LEU A 4 -37.11 37.71 -17.28
N LEU A 5 -37.66 37.26 -18.41
CA LEU A 5 -37.59 35.86 -18.86
C LEU A 5 -36.14 35.46 -19.17
N ILE A 6 -35.37 36.32 -19.84
CA ILE A 6 -33.95 36.11 -20.13
C ILE A 6 -33.16 35.97 -18.82
N LEU A 7 -33.42 36.85 -17.84
CA LEU A 7 -32.76 36.81 -16.52
C LEU A 7 -33.06 35.48 -15.77
N LEU A 8 -34.32 35.03 -15.79
CA LEU A 8 -34.71 33.78 -15.14
C LEU A 8 -34.09 32.55 -15.82
N VAL A 9 -34.02 32.53 -17.15
CA VAL A 9 -33.35 31.49 -17.90
C VAL A 9 -31.86 31.48 -17.59
N PHE A 10 -31.19 32.61 -17.61
CA PHE A 10 -29.78 32.74 -17.26
C PHE A 10 -29.51 32.24 -15.83
N LEU A 11 -30.31 32.68 -14.86
CA LEU A 11 -30.21 32.23 -13.47
C LEU A 11 -30.39 30.68 -13.36
N GLY A 12 -31.37 30.11 -14.08
CA GLY A 12 -31.59 28.66 -14.14
C GLY A 12 -30.39 27.91 -14.69
N VAL A 13 -29.76 28.41 -15.74
CA VAL A 13 -28.53 27.81 -16.31
C VAL A 13 -27.36 27.91 -15.31
N VAL A 14 -27.17 29.01 -14.63
CA VAL A 14 -26.12 29.16 -13.62
C VAL A 14 -26.31 28.19 -12.46
N ILE A 15 -27.56 28.07 -11.97
CA ILE A 15 -27.86 27.08 -10.88
C ILE A 15 -27.62 25.67 -11.35
N ALA A 16 -28.07 25.29 -12.56
CA ALA A 16 -27.83 23.95 -13.11
C ALA A 16 -26.35 23.64 -13.22
N PHE A 17 -25.54 24.60 -13.71
CA PHE A 17 -24.09 24.45 -13.80
C PHE A 17 -23.43 24.31 -12.42
N ALA A 18 -23.87 25.10 -11.43
CA ALA A 18 -23.36 24.99 -10.06
C ALA A 18 -23.66 23.62 -9.44
N LEU A 19 -24.89 23.12 -9.58
CA LEU A 19 -25.28 21.80 -9.09
C LEU A 19 -24.48 20.68 -9.77
N TRP A 20 -24.24 20.80 -11.05
CA TRP A 20 -23.41 19.85 -11.80
C TRP A 20 -21.94 19.86 -11.34
N ALA A 21 -21.35 21.05 -11.11
CA ALA A 21 -19.99 21.17 -10.57
C ALA A 21 -19.88 20.57 -9.15
N VAL A 22 -20.88 20.75 -8.29
CA VAL A 22 -20.99 20.10 -6.98
C VAL A 22 -21.02 18.58 -7.12
N GLY A 23 -21.74 18.03 -8.10
CA GLY A 23 -21.76 16.60 -8.38
C GLY A 23 -20.38 16.04 -8.73
N ILE A 24 -19.63 16.77 -9.56
CA ILE A 24 -18.23 16.39 -9.91
C ILE A 24 -17.34 16.45 -8.67
N TYR A 25 -17.39 17.52 -7.90
CA TYR A 25 -16.62 17.68 -6.67
C TYR A 25 -16.87 16.53 -5.70
N ASN A 26 -18.14 16.23 -5.40
CA ASN A 26 -18.52 15.12 -4.52
C ASN A 26 -18.00 13.79 -5.04
N GLY A 27 -18.05 13.59 -6.34
CA GLY A 27 -17.51 12.40 -6.96
C GLY A 27 -15.99 12.25 -6.82
N LEU A 28 -15.23 13.35 -6.88
CA LEU A 28 -13.79 13.38 -6.62
C LEU A 28 -13.48 13.09 -5.15
N VAL A 29 -14.24 13.69 -4.23
CA VAL A 29 -14.11 13.43 -2.78
C VAL A 29 -14.36 11.95 -2.49
N THR A 30 -15.41 11.35 -3.06
CA THR A 30 -15.74 9.94 -2.89
C THR A 30 -14.59 9.04 -3.39
N ALA A 31 -14.06 9.31 -4.57
CA ALA A 31 -12.94 8.54 -5.13
C ALA A 31 -11.66 8.69 -4.30
N ARG A 32 -11.38 9.90 -3.78
CA ARG A 32 -10.26 10.14 -2.85
C ARG A 32 -10.41 9.34 -1.56
N ASN A 33 -11.61 9.31 -1.00
CA ASN A 33 -11.88 8.56 0.22
C ASN A 33 -11.79 7.05 -0.01
N ALA A 34 -12.13 6.57 -1.23
CA ALA A 34 -12.03 5.17 -1.57
C ALA A 34 -10.58 4.65 -1.49
N PHE A 35 -9.59 5.35 -2.08
CA PHE A 35 -8.21 4.90 -1.97
C PHE A 35 -7.63 5.07 -0.55
N LYS A 36 -8.05 6.07 0.21
CA LYS A 36 -7.67 6.20 1.62
C LYS A 36 -8.20 5.04 2.47
N ASN A 37 -9.42 4.60 2.23
CA ASN A 37 -10.00 3.43 2.88
C ASN A 37 -9.29 2.12 2.44
N ALA A 38 -8.94 2.00 1.16
CA ALA A 38 -8.15 0.87 0.68
C ALA A 38 -6.76 0.83 1.34
N PHE A 39 -6.11 1.98 1.57
CA PHE A 39 -4.84 2.08 2.30
C PHE A 39 -4.98 1.58 3.75
N ALA A 40 -6.11 1.83 4.41
CA ALA A 40 -6.34 1.34 5.77
C ALA A 40 -6.26 -0.20 5.88
N GLN A 41 -6.61 -0.93 4.81
CA GLN A 41 -6.44 -2.39 4.78
C GLN A 41 -4.96 -2.78 4.72
N ILE A 42 -4.13 -2.02 4.00
CA ILE A 42 -2.67 -2.20 3.99
C ILE A 42 -2.11 -1.98 5.41
N ASP A 43 -2.51 -0.88 6.08
CA ASP A 43 -2.09 -0.55 7.45
C ASP A 43 -2.36 -1.74 8.39
N VAL A 44 -3.56 -2.29 8.39
CA VAL A 44 -3.94 -3.43 9.24
C VAL A 44 -3.07 -4.66 8.99
N GLN A 45 -2.83 -5.02 7.72
CA GLN A 45 -2.04 -6.21 7.40
C GLN A 45 -0.55 -6.02 7.69
N LEU A 46 0.00 -4.83 7.46
CA LEU A 46 1.39 -4.52 7.80
C LEU A 46 1.61 -4.48 9.32
N GLN A 47 0.68 -3.92 10.10
CA GLN A 47 0.75 -3.98 11.57
C GLN A 47 0.78 -5.43 12.05
N ARG A 48 -0.13 -6.29 11.55
CA ARG A 48 -0.12 -7.72 11.89
C ARG A 48 1.21 -8.39 11.56
N ARG A 49 1.80 -8.08 10.41
CA ARG A 49 3.13 -8.59 10.02
C ARG A 49 4.21 -8.13 11.00
N PHE A 50 4.19 -6.86 11.41
CA PHE A 50 5.15 -6.33 12.38
C PHE A 50 5.02 -6.97 13.77
N ASP A 51 3.82 -7.40 14.16
CA ASP A 51 3.57 -8.05 15.45
C ASP A 51 4.06 -9.51 15.46
N LEU A 52 4.15 -10.17 14.31
CA LEU A 52 4.69 -11.53 14.19
C LEU A 52 6.23 -11.57 14.28
N ILE A 53 6.93 -10.53 13.83
CA ILE A 53 8.39 -10.51 13.72
C ILE A 53 9.10 -10.68 15.07
N PRO A 54 8.70 -10.05 16.19
CA PRO A 54 9.33 -10.29 17.49
C PRO A 54 9.27 -11.74 17.92
N ASN A 55 8.13 -12.40 17.72
CA ASN A 55 7.96 -13.82 18.05
C ASN A 55 8.85 -14.71 17.19
N LEU A 56 8.99 -14.38 15.90
CA LEU A 56 9.92 -15.08 15.02
C LEU A 56 11.37 -14.91 15.50
N VAL A 57 11.79 -13.69 15.81
CA VAL A 57 13.15 -13.39 16.31
C VAL A 57 13.46 -14.16 17.60
N GLU A 58 12.54 -14.18 18.57
CA GLU A 58 12.72 -14.92 19.83
C GLU A 58 12.77 -16.43 19.60
N THR A 59 11.92 -16.97 18.73
CA THR A 59 11.96 -18.41 18.36
C THR A 59 13.29 -18.79 17.75
N VAL A 60 13.77 -18.00 16.79
CA VAL A 60 15.03 -18.24 16.06
C VAL A 60 16.25 -18.07 16.98
N LYS A 61 16.25 -17.08 17.86
CA LYS A 61 17.37 -16.76 18.77
C LYS A 61 17.75 -17.95 19.66
N GLY A 62 16.80 -18.79 20.06
CA GLY A 62 17.06 -19.99 20.86
C GLY A 62 17.92 -21.05 20.12
N TYR A 63 17.91 -21.06 18.79
CA TYR A 63 18.62 -22.04 17.96
C TYR A 63 19.84 -21.43 17.24
N MET A 64 19.80 -20.14 16.93
CA MET A 64 20.76 -19.43 16.07
C MET A 64 21.51 -18.32 16.84
N SER A 65 22.03 -18.64 18.02
CA SER A 65 22.70 -17.66 18.90
C SER A 65 23.93 -16.98 18.25
N HIS A 66 24.55 -17.61 17.26
CA HIS A 66 25.72 -17.10 16.52
C HIS A 66 25.36 -16.18 15.36
N GLU A 67 24.08 -16.13 14.95
CA GLU A 67 23.57 -15.33 13.82
C GLU A 67 23.05 -13.94 14.24
N ARG A 68 23.74 -13.35 15.22
CA ARG A 68 23.35 -12.08 15.84
C ARG A 68 23.13 -10.96 14.81
N GLN A 69 24.01 -10.84 13.81
CA GLN A 69 23.93 -9.82 12.78
C GLN A 69 22.64 -9.96 11.92
N THR A 70 22.25 -11.19 11.60
CA THR A 70 21.00 -11.44 10.84
C THR A 70 19.78 -11.06 11.64
N LEU A 71 19.75 -11.36 12.94
CA LEU A 71 18.64 -10.99 13.83
C LEU A 71 18.55 -9.48 14.03
N GLU A 72 19.67 -8.80 14.27
CA GLU A 72 19.72 -7.33 14.40
C GLU A 72 19.25 -6.63 13.12
N ALA A 73 19.60 -7.17 11.93
CA ALA A 73 19.15 -6.62 10.65
C ALA A 73 17.62 -6.70 10.50
N VAL A 74 16.98 -7.80 10.92
CA VAL A 74 15.52 -7.93 10.90
C VAL A 74 14.84 -6.93 11.84
N ILE A 75 15.37 -6.75 13.05
CA ILE A 75 14.83 -5.79 14.03
C ILE A 75 14.92 -4.36 13.50
N ALA A 76 16.08 -3.98 12.94
CA ALA A 76 16.31 -2.66 12.35
C ALA A 76 15.38 -2.43 11.14
N ALA A 77 15.26 -3.42 10.25
CA ALA A 77 14.38 -3.33 9.08
C ALA A 77 12.91 -3.19 9.47
N ARG A 78 12.45 -3.92 10.52
CA ARG A 78 11.10 -3.78 11.07
C ARG A 78 10.84 -2.35 11.56
N SER A 79 11.78 -1.78 12.33
CA SER A 79 11.65 -0.40 12.82
C SER A 79 11.56 0.62 11.69
N ALA A 80 12.39 0.49 10.65
CA ALA A 80 12.35 1.33 9.47
C ALA A 80 11.01 1.19 8.72
N ALA A 81 10.50 -0.04 8.58
CA ALA A 81 9.22 -0.32 7.93
C ALA A 81 8.03 0.26 8.71
N GLN A 82 8.06 0.22 10.04
CA GLN A 82 7.04 0.88 10.89
C GLN A 82 7.05 2.41 10.70
N SER A 83 8.24 3.02 10.62
CA SER A 83 8.38 4.46 10.38
C SER A 83 7.85 4.84 8.98
N GLY A 84 8.15 4.03 7.96
CA GLY A 84 7.63 4.23 6.60
C GLY A 84 6.10 4.12 6.54
N LEU A 85 5.52 3.15 7.26
CA LEU A 85 4.06 3.01 7.36
C LEU A 85 3.41 4.21 8.06
N ALA A 86 4.01 4.71 9.14
CA ALA A 86 3.50 5.88 9.85
C ALA A 86 3.48 7.14 8.97
N ALA A 87 4.53 7.35 8.15
CA ALA A 87 4.58 8.45 7.18
C ALA A 87 3.49 8.32 6.11
N ALA A 88 3.32 7.13 5.53
CA ALA A 88 2.30 6.87 4.52
C ALA A 88 0.86 6.97 5.06
N LYS A 89 0.65 6.60 6.32
CA LYS A 89 -0.65 6.71 7.00
C LYS A 89 -1.07 8.16 7.22
N ALA A 90 -0.12 9.07 7.44
CA ALA A 90 -0.40 10.49 7.62
C ALA A 90 -0.99 11.14 6.36
N ASP A 91 -0.50 10.77 5.17
CA ASP A 91 -1.05 11.23 3.88
C ASP A 91 -0.96 10.11 2.82
N PRO A 92 -1.95 9.19 2.80
CA PRO A 92 -1.99 8.14 1.80
C PRO A 92 -2.10 8.73 0.39
N GLY A 93 -1.18 8.31 -0.48
CA GLY A 93 -1.07 8.83 -1.84
C GLY A 93 0.00 9.91 -2.03
N ASP A 94 0.65 10.41 -0.95
CA ASP A 94 1.83 11.28 -1.10
C ASP A 94 2.99 10.50 -1.75
N PRO A 95 3.58 11.00 -2.86
CA PRO A 95 4.61 10.26 -3.60
C PRO A 95 5.84 9.91 -2.76
N ARG A 96 6.27 10.80 -1.87
CA ARG A 96 7.46 10.58 -1.04
C ARG A 96 7.18 9.55 0.06
N ALA A 97 6.03 9.67 0.71
CA ALA A 97 5.62 8.73 1.76
C ALA A 97 5.38 7.32 1.19
N MET A 98 4.75 7.21 0.01
CA MET A 98 4.57 5.92 -0.67
C MET A 98 5.90 5.29 -1.10
N ALA A 99 6.83 6.07 -1.64
CA ALA A 99 8.17 5.59 -2.00
C ALA A 99 8.97 5.13 -0.76
N GLN A 100 8.91 5.89 0.34
CA GLN A 100 9.55 5.51 1.60
C GLN A 100 8.98 4.21 2.17
N LEU A 101 7.65 4.05 2.14
CA LEU A 101 7.00 2.81 2.55
C LEU A 101 7.45 1.64 1.68
N ALA A 102 7.43 1.79 0.35
CA ALA A 102 7.85 0.76 -0.59
C ALA A 102 9.30 0.33 -0.35
N GLN A 103 10.22 1.30 -0.20
CA GLN A 103 11.63 1.03 0.07
C GLN A 103 11.82 0.30 1.40
N SER A 104 11.20 0.77 2.48
CA SER A 104 11.35 0.16 3.80
C SER A 104 10.75 -1.26 3.87
N GLN A 105 9.65 -1.51 3.15
CA GLN A 105 9.09 -2.86 3.01
C GLN A 105 10.01 -3.79 2.20
N GLY A 106 10.67 -3.30 1.14
CA GLY A 106 11.68 -4.06 0.39
C GLY A 106 12.86 -4.46 1.28
N VAL A 107 13.38 -3.55 2.11
CA VAL A 107 14.45 -3.85 3.07
C VAL A 107 14.01 -4.91 4.09
N LEU A 108 12.78 -4.82 4.60
CA LEU A 108 12.24 -5.81 5.54
C LEU A 108 12.07 -7.19 4.88
N ASN A 109 11.58 -7.23 3.64
CA ASN A 109 11.44 -8.48 2.88
C ASN A 109 12.80 -9.15 2.68
N GLY A 110 13.81 -8.39 2.27
CA GLY A 110 15.18 -8.91 2.12
C GLY A 110 15.79 -9.42 3.43
N ALA A 111 15.57 -8.71 4.55
CA ALA A 111 16.06 -9.15 5.86
C ALA A 111 15.37 -10.45 6.33
N LEU A 112 14.04 -10.56 6.16
CA LEU A 112 13.28 -11.77 6.49
C LEU A 112 13.66 -12.94 5.58
N GLY A 113 13.80 -12.72 4.28
CA GLY A 113 14.25 -13.71 3.32
C GLY A 113 15.63 -14.28 3.70
N ARG A 114 16.57 -13.40 4.08
CA ARG A 114 17.89 -13.82 4.56
C ARG A 114 17.81 -14.63 5.86
N LEU A 115 16.99 -14.22 6.83
CA LEU A 115 16.77 -14.96 8.06
C LEU A 115 16.25 -16.38 7.78
N LEU A 116 15.26 -16.51 6.90
CA LEU A 116 14.68 -17.78 6.51
C LEU A 116 15.70 -18.65 5.78
N ALA A 117 16.50 -18.09 4.88
CA ALA A 117 17.57 -18.83 4.18
C ALA A 117 18.63 -19.35 5.15
N VAL A 118 19.06 -18.56 6.15
CA VAL A 118 20.01 -19.01 7.17
C VAL A 118 19.38 -20.07 8.07
N SER A 119 18.08 -19.98 8.38
CA SER A 119 17.38 -20.96 9.21
C SER A 119 17.37 -22.39 8.62
N GLU A 120 17.53 -22.51 7.29
CA GLU A 120 17.62 -23.81 6.61
C GLU A 120 18.84 -24.65 7.07
N ALA A 121 19.88 -23.99 7.57
CA ALA A 121 21.06 -24.67 8.12
C ALA A 121 20.85 -25.26 9.54
N TYR A 122 19.67 -25.02 10.15
CA TYR A 122 19.33 -25.45 11.50
C TYR A 122 18.13 -26.41 11.50
N PRO A 123 18.34 -27.72 11.36
CA PRO A 123 17.26 -28.73 11.21
C PRO A 123 16.26 -28.72 12.38
N ASP A 124 16.76 -28.58 13.61
CA ASP A 124 15.91 -28.56 14.81
C ASP A 124 14.98 -27.35 14.86
N LEU A 125 15.45 -26.18 14.40
CA LEU A 125 14.64 -24.98 14.26
C LEU A 125 13.57 -25.18 13.18
N LYS A 126 13.95 -25.76 12.04
CA LYS A 126 13.04 -26.03 10.93
C LYS A 126 11.93 -27.00 11.32
N ALA A 127 12.25 -27.99 12.16
CA ALA A 127 11.30 -28.96 12.71
C ALA A 127 10.43 -28.38 13.84
N SER A 128 10.74 -27.19 14.35
CA SER A 128 9.98 -26.55 15.42
C SER A 128 8.58 -26.18 14.93
N GLN A 129 7.56 -26.61 15.65
CA GLN A 129 6.17 -26.28 15.35
C GLN A 129 5.91 -24.78 15.39
N ASN A 130 6.52 -24.07 16.33
CA ASN A 130 6.40 -22.61 16.42
C ASN A 130 6.97 -21.91 15.17
N MET A 131 8.13 -22.35 14.68
CA MET A 131 8.74 -21.80 13.47
C MET A 131 7.88 -22.03 12.25
N MET A 132 7.34 -23.23 12.07
CA MET A 132 6.44 -23.53 10.95
C MET A 132 5.19 -22.68 10.99
N GLN A 133 4.54 -22.56 12.14
CA GLN A 133 3.33 -21.73 12.30
C GLN A 133 3.61 -20.24 12.02
N LEU A 134 4.69 -19.69 12.56
CA LEU A 134 5.06 -18.28 12.34
C LEU A 134 5.38 -18.00 10.86
N THR A 135 6.07 -18.95 10.18
CA THR A 135 6.38 -18.81 8.75
C THR A 135 5.10 -18.87 7.91
N GLU A 136 4.16 -19.74 8.23
CA GLU A 136 2.86 -19.83 7.57
C GLU A 136 2.04 -18.53 7.79
N GLU A 137 1.98 -18.02 9.01
CA GLU A 137 1.28 -16.76 9.31
C GLU A 137 1.92 -15.56 8.60
N LEU A 138 3.25 -15.49 8.52
CA LEU A 138 3.96 -14.44 7.78
C LEU A 138 3.64 -14.52 6.29
N THR A 139 3.69 -15.72 5.69
CA THR A 139 3.34 -15.93 4.28
C THR A 139 1.87 -15.56 4.01
N SER A 140 0.95 -15.98 4.88
CA SER A 140 -0.47 -15.60 4.78
C SER A 140 -0.66 -14.09 4.84
N THR A 141 0.06 -13.42 5.74
CA THR A 141 -0.02 -11.96 5.91
C THR A 141 0.58 -11.24 4.69
N GLU A 142 1.67 -11.75 4.12
CA GLU A 142 2.27 -11.21 2.89
C GLU A 142 1.31 -11.27 1.70
N ASN A 143 0.61 -12.39 1.52
CA ASN A 143 -0.43 -12.52 0.51
C ASN A 143 -1.56 -11.50 0.73
N LYS A 144 -2.01 -11.30 1.98
CA LYS A 144 -3.03 -10.30 2.30
C LYS A 144 -2.55 -8.87 2.02
N VAL A 145 -1.28 -8.55 2.32
CA VAL A 145 -0.67 -7.26 1.97
C VAL A 145 -0.66 -7.08 0.45
N ALA A 146 -0.31 -8.12 -0.32
CA ALA A 146 -0.31 -8.05 -1.79
C ALA A 146 -1.71 -7.75 -2.35
N PHE A 147 -2.76 -8.42 -1.86
CA PHE A 147 -4.15 -8.14 -2.25
C PHE A 147 -4.62 -6.73 -1.85
N ALA A 148 -4.31 -6.31 -0.61
CA ALA A 148 -4.66 -4.97 -0.14
C ALA A 148 -3.97 -3.87 -0.97
N ARG A 149 -2.70 -4.09 -1.35
CA ARG A 149 -1.95 -3.21 -2.23
C ARG A 149 -2.56 -3.11 -3.62
N GLN A 150 -2.99 -4.22 -4.20
CA GLN A 150 -3.67 -4.21 -5.49
C GLN A 150 -4.97 -3.39 -5.41
N ALA A 151 -5.81 -3.63 -4.40
CA ALA A 151 -7.05 -2.88 -4.21
C ALA A 151 -6.80 -1.37 -4.01
N TYR A 152 -5.73 -1.02 -3.29
CA TYR A 152 -5.30 0.38 -3.14
C TYR A 152 -4.90 0.98 -4.49
N ASN A 153 -4.05 0.30 -5.25
CA ASN A 153 -3.58 0.79 -6.55
C ASN A 153 -4.74 0.96 -7.55
N ASP A 154 -5.68 0.02 -7.58
CA ASP A 154 -6.88 0.11 -8.42
C ASP A 154 -7.75 1.34 -8.03
N SER A 155 -7.88 1.59 -6.72
CA SER A 155 -8.61 2.75 -6.21
C SER A 155 -7.90 4.08 -6.52
N VAL A 156 -6.57 4.11 -6.46
CA VAL A 156 -5.74 5.27 -6.86
C VAL A 156 -5.88 5.53 -8.35
N MET A 157 -5.81 4.50 -9.19
CA MET A 157 -6.00 4.65 -10.64
C MET A 157 -7.39 5.19 -10.98
N ALA A 158 -8.43 4.66 -10.33
CA ALA A 158 -9.80 5.16 -10.50
C ALA A 158 -9.95 6.64 -10.09
N TYR A 159 -9.30 7.05 -8.99
CA TYR A 159 -9.27 8.44 -8.54
C TYR A 159 -8.52 9.33 -9.53
N ASN A 160 -7.31 8.96 -9.95
CA ASN A 160 -6.50 9.74 -10.87
C ASN A 160 -7.20 9.89 -12.22
N ASN A 161 -7.76 8.82 -12.77
CA ASN A 161 -8.54 8.86 -14.01
C ASN A 161 -9.72 9.84 -13.88
N LYS A 162 -10.47 9.78 -12.77
CA LYS A 162 -11.59 10.70 -12.53
C LYS A 162 -11.15 12.14 -12.41
N ARG A 163 -9.97 12.39 -11.85
CA ARG A 163 -9.35 13.72 -11.71
C ARG A 163 -8.91 14.30 -13.05
N GLU A 164 -8.43 13.45 -13.97
CA GLU A 164 -7.82 13.86 -15.23
C GLU A 164 -8.82 14.06 -16.37
N VAL A 165 -9.94 13.33 -16.38
CA VAL A 165 -10.93 13.45 -17.44
C VAL A 165 -11.66 14.79 -17.40
N PHE A 166 -11.95 15.36 -18.58
CA PHE A 166 -12.80 16.53 -18.68
C PHE A 166 -14.27 16.10 -18.46
N PRO A 167 -15.06 16.89 -17.75
CA PRO A 167 -14.76 18.20 -17.17
C PRO A 167 -14.23 18.19 -15.74
N SER A 168 -14.06 17.03 -15.12
CA SER A 168 -13.60 16.87 -13.73
C SER A 168 -12.22 17.50 -13.50
N SER A 169 -11.35 17.54 -14.52
CA SER A 169 -10.01 18.12 -14.44
C SER A 169 -10.04 19.65 -14.09
N VAL A 170 -11.05 20.36 -14.59
CA VAL A 170 -11.24 21.78 -14.26
C VAL A 170 -11.58 21.93 -12.78
N VAL A 171 -12.55 21.15 -12.29
CA VAL A 171 -12.95 21.17 -10.88
C VAL A 171 -11.78 20.69 -9.99
N ALA A 172 -11.07 19.67 -10.39
CA ALA A 172 -9.91 19.16 -9.67
C ALA A 172 -8.81 20.22 -9.52
N GLY A 173 -8.52 20.98 -10.57
CA GLY A 173 -7.57 22.11 -10.53
C GLY A 173 -8.04 23.22 -9.60
N MET A 174 -9.31 23.63 -9.68
CA MET A 174 -9.88 24.71 -8.85
C MET A 174 -9.84 24.37 -7.35
N PHE A 175 -10.07 23.12 -6.98
CA PHE A 175 -10.11 22.65 -5.58
C PHE A 175 -8.84 21.93 -5.13
N ASN A 176 -7.77 21.98 -5.93
CA ASN A 176 -6.45 21.42 -5.61
C ASN A 176 -6.49 19.93 -5.25
N PHE A 177 -7.22 19.13 -6.02
CA PHE A 177 -7.15 17.68 -5.94
C PHE A 177 -5.82 17.19 -6.54
N LYS A 178 -4.89 16.80 -5.68
CA LYS A 178 -3.57 16.32 -6.08
C LYS A 178 -3.66 14.90 -6.63
N GLU A 179 -2.70 14.56 -7.47
CA GLU A 179 -2.48 13.18 -7.90
C GLU A 179 -2.07 12.30 -6.72
N ALA A 180 -2.60 11.08 -6.68
CA ALA A 180 -2.23 10.09 -5.69
C ALA A 180 -1.24 9.10 -6.29
N ALA A 181 -0.17 8.80 -5.55
CA ALA A 181 0.84 7.84 -5.94
C ALA A 181 0.41 6.40 -5.65
N LEU A 182 0.78 5.49 -6.55
CA LEU A 182 0.68 4.05 -6.35
C LEU A 182 1.67 3.57 -5.29
N LEU A 183 1.36 2.44 -4.67
CA LEU A 183 2.30 1.73 -3.81
C LEU A 183 2.93 0.59 -4.60
N ASP A 184 4.13 0.84 -5.13
CA ASP A 184 4.89 -0.15 -5.89
C ASP A 184 6.03 -0.68 -5.03
N ILE A 185 5.77 -1.78 -4.31
CA ILE A 185 6.79 -2.47 -3.53
C ILE A 185 7.56 -3.36 -4.51
N PRO A 186 8.89 -3.18 -4.64
CA PRO A 186 9.69 -4.06 -5.47
C PRO A 186 9.45 -5.52 -5.04
N ALA A 187 8.90 -6.31 -5.94
CA ALA A 187 8.80 -7.74 -5.70
C ALA A 187 10.22 -8.31 -5.80
N ASP A 188 10.69 -9.04 -4.79
CA ASP A 188 11.95 -9.79 -4.83
C ASP A 188 11.98 -10.89 -5.93
N LYS A 189 10.97 -10.94 -6.77
CA LYS A 189 10.78 -11.92 -7.83
C LYS A 189 10.46 -11.22 -9.16
N ALA A 190 11.45 -10.55 -9.74
CA ALA A 190 11.45 -10.32 -11.19
C ALA A 190 11.36 -11.65 -11.98
N GLU A 191 11.79 -12.76 -11.37
CA GLU A 191 11.79 -14.11 -11.96
C GLU A 191 10.39 -14.74 -12.15
N VAL A 192 9.37 -14.28 -11.44
CA VAL A 192 7.98 -14.81 -11.59
C VAL A 192 7.26 -14.24 -12.81
N ARG A 193 7.78 -13.20 -13.45
CA ARG A 193 7.22 -12.64 -14.69
C ARG A 193 7.74 -13.31 -15.96
N GLU A 194 8.80 -14.10 -15.89
CA GLU A 194 9.23 -14.91 -17.02
C GLU A 194 8.50 -16.26 -16.97
N ALA A 195 7.73 -16.54 -18.03
CA ALA A 195 7.15 -17.87 -18.20
C ALA A 195 8.29 -18.90 -18.20
N PRO A 196 8.14 -20.05 -17.49
CA PRO A 196 9.18 -21.08 -17.46
C PRO A 196 9.53 -21.49 -18.88
N LYS A 197 10.81 -21.37 -19.26
CA LYS A 197 11.31 -21.89 -20.53
C LYS A 197 11.22 -23.40 -20.48
N VAL A 198 10.22 -23.95 -21.13
CA VAL A 198 10.11 -25.40 -21.35
C VAL A 198 11.10 -25.74 -22.45
N SER A 199 12.22 -26.39 -22.09
CA SER A 199 13.11 -27.05 -23.05
C SER A 199 12.64 -28.49 -23.18
N PHE A 200 12.27 -28.88 -24.40
CA PHE A 200 12.02 -30.27 -24.78
C PHE A 200 13.33 -30.95 -25.14
#